data_d04043ce5d5d2d16bf4d29028f3ac154
#
_entry.id   d04043ce5d5d2d16bf4d29028f3ac154
#
_cell.length_a   1.000
_cell.length_b   1.000
_cell.length_c   1.000
_cell.angle_alpha   90.00
_cell.angle_beta   90.00
_cell.angle_gamma   90.00
#
_symmetry.space_group_name_H-M   'P 1'
#
loop_
_entity.id
_entity.type
_entity.pdbx_description
1 polymer ?
#
loop_
_entity_poly.entity_id
_entity_poly.type
_entity_poly.pdbx_seq_one_letter_code
_entity_poly.pdbx_strand_id
1 'polypeptide(L)'
;IRSYVARKGTDTAMMPQNVYLNRYYERGESRPEEHITLLTDRALYRPGQTVYVKGIAYEQEADKAHVLAGKSYQVRLLDVNRKELVQKNVSTNEFGSFTTEFALPAVCLNGNFTIDVKNNASVSVRVEDYKRPTFEITFNPVEEAFCLGDTVDVTGNVKAYNGTAIQDVPLTYTVTRRSNRRYWGDGAVSLVSDTVQLDAKGNFSIPVVLKPDTDADNTGRERFSYQIEVAVTSDTGETQTSHYFLNATRRAYFFVSDISRELCKEDSISGMLSVMNAVNETLSMEGMCRLYPVLDSKTGKISDKPVYESAFMPGEKRDFTAWKQLPSGEYRLILSVRGRDGKEVSNADNAVNIVLFSLKDERPAVFMETFLYEKNTEFDATHPAIFYFGTSMKDAYVLVDVFGQKGRLESRTLSLNDSILRMEYPYREEYGDGVAVQFTFV
;
A
#
# COMPACT_ATOMS: atom_id res chain seq x y z
N ILE A 1 4.35 -27.36 16.90
CA ILE A 1 4.05 -26.54 18.09
C ILE A 1 4.82 -27.16 19.25
N ARG A 2 5.66 -26.40 19.93
CA ARG A 2 6.28 -26.83 21.19
C ARG A 2 5.99 -25.79 22.25
N SER A 3 5.47 -26.22 23.38
CA SER A 3 5.37 -25.42 24.60
C SER A 3 6.53 -25.80 25.51
N TYR A 4 7.12 -24.83 26.19
CA TYR A 4 8.16 -25.05 27.20
C TYR A 4 7.54 -24.80 28.58
N VAL A 5 7.81 -25.70 29.50
CA VAL A 5 7.40 -25.62 30.90
C VAL A 5 8.67 -25.66 31.74
N ALA A 6 8.94 -24.61 32.49
CA ALA A 6 10.00 -24.58 33.49
C ALA A 6 9.41 -24.94 34.86
N ARG A 7 10.08 -25.84 35.63
CA ARG A 7 9.67 -26.25 36.98
C ARG A 7 10.81 -26.08 37.96
N LYS A 8 10.50 -25.49 39.12
CA LYS A 8 11.42 -25.44 40.25
C LYS A 8 10.66 -25.82 41.52
N GLY A 9 10.85 -27.06 42.01
CA GLY A 9 10.03 -27.61 43.11
C GLY A 9 8.56 -27.75 42.71
N THR A 10 7.66 -27.13 43.43
CA THR A 10 6.22 -27.07 43.15
C THR A 10 5.85 -25.92 42.22
N ASP A 11 6.77 -25.03 41.94
CA ASP A 11 6.52 -23.88 41.05
C ASP A 11 6.65 -24.25 39.58
N THR A 12 5.74 -23.73 38.76
CA THR A 12 5.68 -24.05 37.35
C THR A 12 5.39 -22.79 36.54
N ALA A 13 6.27 -22.42 35.63
CA ALA A 13 6.11 -21.37 34.66
C ALA A 13 5.88 -21.95 33.26
N MET A 14 4.86 -21.49 32.57
CA MET A 14 4.57 -21.85 31.17
C MET A 14 4.79 -20.61 30.30
N MET A 15 5.40 -20.79 29.13
CA MET A 15 5.45 -19.72 28.15
C MET A 15 4.06 -19.38 27.67
N PRO A 16 3.63 -18.09 27.72
CA PRO A 16 2.28 -17.67 27.34
C PRO A 16 1.99 -17.76 25.84
N GLN A 17 3.01 -18.01 25.01
CA GLN A 17 2.87 -18.13 23.56
C GLN A 17 3.47 -19.44 23.06
N ASN A 18 2.78 -20.07 22.11
CA ASN A 18 3.30 -21.21 21.38
C ASN A 18 4.48 -20.77 20.51
N VAL A 19 5.66 -21.30 20.77
CA VAL A 19 6.82 -21.08 19.89
C VAL A 19 6.68 -21.98 18.68
N TYR A 20 6.42 -21.40 17.52
CA TYR A 20 6.49 -22.08 16.25
C TYR A 20 7.96 -22.22 15.86
N LEU A 21 8.55 -23.38 16.12
CA LEU A 21 9.83 -23.72 15.51
C LEU A 21 9.54 -24.03 14.03
N ASN A 22 9.74 -23.06 13.16
CA ASN A 22 9.92 -23.36 11.75
C ASN A 22 11.18 -24.23 11.65
N ARG A 23 11.03 -25.54 11.53
CA ARG A 23 12.10 -26.36 10.99
C ARG A 23 12.30 -25.87 9.54
N TYR A 24 13.32 -25.08 9.33
CA TYR A 24 13.93 -25.07 8.02
C TYR A 24 14.36 -26.52 7.81
N TYR A 25 13.62 -27.22 6.94
CA TYR A 25 14.16 -28.45 6.38
C TYR A 25 15.47 -28.01 5.73
N GLU A 26 16.59 -28.54 6.19
CA GLU A 26 17.79 -28.50 5.40
C GLU A 26 17.36 -28.96 4.01
N ARG A 27 17.45 -28.07 3.02
CA ARG A 27 17.21 -28.43 1.63
C ARG A 27 18.11 -29.64 1.40
N GLY A 28 17.50 -30.79 1.07
CA GLY A 28 18.25 -31.95 0.62
C GLY A 28 19.23 -31.53 -0.46
N GLU A 29 20.27 -32.31 -0.68
CA GLU A 29 21.32 -32.01 -1.65
C GLU A 29 20.73 -31.35 -2.89
N SER A 30 21.16 -30.11 -3.15
CA SER A 30 20.70 -29.33 -4.28
C SER A 30 21.13 -30.09 -5.53
N ARG A 31 20.16 -30.52 -6.33
CA ARG A 31 20.46 -31.09 -7.63
C ARG A 31 20.62 -29.97 -8.64
N PRO A 32 21.57 -30.11 -9.58
CA PRO A 32 21.70 -29.14 -10.65
C PRO A 32 20.39 -29.05 -11.44
N GLU A 33 19.87 -27.83 -11.57
CA GLU A 33 18.65 -27.54 -12.35
C GLU A 33 19.01 -26.68 -13.55
N GLU A 34 18.55 -27.11 -14.72
CA GLU A 34 18.75 -26.38 -15.96
C GLU A 34 17.71 -25.27 -16.11
N HIS A 35 18.18 -24.06 -16.37
CA HIS A 35 17.37 -22.87 -16.59
C HIS A 35 17.68 -22.24 -17.95
N ILE A 36 16.65 -21.73 -18.60
CA ILE A 36 16.77 -20.93 -19.83
C ILE A 36 16.02 -19.62 -19.63
N THR A 37 16.69 -18.51 -19.88
CA THR A 37 16.05 -17.19 -19.94
C THR A 37 15.91 -16.78 -21.39
N LEU A 38 14.67 -16.46 -21.83
CA LEU A 38 14.38 -15.98 -23.16
C LEU A 38 14.10 -14.48 -23.14
N LEU A 39 14.70 -13.74 -24.07
CA LEU A 39 14.55 -12.31 -24.25
C LEU A 39 14.17 -12.03 -25.71
N THR A 40 13.31 -11.05 -25.93
CA THR A 40 12.93 -10.57 -27.26
C THR A 40 13.31 -9.10 -27.42
N ASP A 41 13.53 -8.65 -28.65
CA ASP A 41 13.87 -7.25 -28.95
C ASP A 41 12.72 -6.28 -28.65
N ARG A 42 11.46 -6.78 -28.67
CA ARG A 42 10.24 -6.00 -28.37
C ARG A 42 9.21 -6.88 -27.67
N ALA A 43 8.24 -6.25 -27.03
CA ALA A 43 7.06 -6.89 -26.46
C ALA A 43 5.84 -6.85 -27.41
N LEU A 44 5.84 -5.92 -28.38
CA LEU A 44 4.73 -5.68 -29.33
C LEU A 44 5.21 -5.69 -30.77
N TYR A 45 4.53 -6.42 -31.62
CA TYR A 45 4.82 -6.58 -33.06
C TYR A 45 3.56 -6.42 -33.91
N ARG A 46 3.77 -6.09 -35.17
CA ARG A 46 2.72 -6.19 -36.21
C ARG A 46 2.79 -7.53 -36.92
N PRO A 47 1.66 -8.02 -37.47
CA PRO A 47 1.71 -9.12 -38.42
C PRO A 47 2.75 -8.90 -39.54
N GLY A 48 3.49 -9.93 -39.92
CA GLY A 48 4.55 -9.88 -40.93
C GLY A 48 5.91 -9.35 -40.42
N GLN A 49 6.04 -8.88 -39.16
CA GLN A 49 7.34 -8.50 -38.61
C GLN A 49 8.13 -9.71 -38.13
N THR A 50 9.43 -9.52 -37.95
CA THR A 50 10.34 -10.53 -37.40
C THR A 50 10.59 -10.28 -35.92
N VAL A 51 10.45 -11.32 -35.11
CA VAL A 51 10.80 -11.35 -33.69
C VAL A 51 12.22 -11.87 -33.54
N TYR A 52 13.10 -11.09 -32.96
CA TYR A 52 14.45 -11.54 -32.63
C TYR A 52 14.48 -12.04 -31.18
N VAL A 53 15.06 -13.23 -31.00
CA VAL A 53 15.07 -13.92 -29.70
C VAL A 53 16.49 -14.21 -29.31
N LYS A 54 16.82 -13.91 -28.05
CA LYS A 54 18.06 -14.34 -27.40
C LYS A 54 17.71 -15.26 -26.24
N GLY A 55 18.37 -16.42 -26.15
CA GLY A 55 18.28 -17.32 -25.03
C GLY A 55 19.63 -17.42 -24.29
N ILE A 56 19.57 -17.58 -22.98
CA ILE A 56 20.72 -17.83 -22.11
C ILE A 56 20.40 -19.07 -21.30
N ALA A 57 21.20 -20.14 -21.52
CA ALA A 57 21.07 -21.41 -20.80
C ALA A 57 22.15 -21.57 -19.75
N TYR A 58 21.75 -21.91 -18.54
CA TYR A 58 22.62 -22.13 -17.40
C TYR A 58 22.07 -23.22 -16.50
N GLU A 59 22.95 -23.84 -15.76
CA GLU A 59 22.64 -24.80 -14.71
C GLU A 59 22.92 -24.16 -13.36
N GLN A 60 21.97 -24.26 -12.45
CA GLN A 60 22.08 -23.72 -11.10
C GLN A 60 22.11 -24.86 -10.09
N GLU A 61 23.13 -24.85 -9.23
CA GLU A 61 23.27 -25.75 -8.11
C GLU A 61 23.54 -24.94 -6.83
N ALA A 62 22.59 -24.92 -5.92
CA ALA A 62 22.60 -24.04 -4.74
C ALA A 62 22.81 -22.56 -5.12
N ASP A 63 23.92 -21.95 -4.68
CA ASP A 63 24.26 -20.54 -4.93
C ASP A 63 25.21 -20.35 -6.14
N LYS A 64 25.51 -21.42 -6.89
CA LYS A 64 26.40 -21.39 -8.04
C LYS A 64 25.64 -21.60 -9.33
N ALA A 65 25.97 -20.80 -10.35
CA ALA A 65 25.42 -20.95 -11.69
C ALA A 65 26.57 -21.13 -12.69
N HIS A 66 26.37 -22.08 -13.64
CA HIS A 66 27.31 -22.37 -14.72
C HIS A 66 26.60 -22.29 -16.04
N VAL A 67 27.20 -21.63 -17.02
CA VAL A 67 26.64 -21.53 -18.37
C VAL A 67 26.72 -22.89 -19.10
N LEU A 68 25.68 -23.21 -19.86
CA LEU A 68 25.60 -24.44 -20.65
C LEU A 68 26.06 -24.17 -22.09
N ALA A 69 27.35 -24.34 -22.36
CA ALA A 69 27.94 -24.15 -23.68
C ALA A 69 27.75 -25.39 -24.57
N GLY A 70 27.57 -25.18 -25.90
CA GLY A 70 27.48 -26.24 -26.89
C GLY A 70 26.21 -27.10 -26.82
N LYS A 71 25.21 -26.72 -26.01
CA LYS A 71 23.96 -27.48 -25.86
C LYS A 71 22.93 -27.07 -26.91
N SER A 72 22.22 -28.06 -27.44
CA SER A 72 21.23 -27.82 -28.49
C SER A 72 19.82 -27.81 -27.94
N TYR A 73 19.00 -26.84 -28.40
CA TYR A 73 17.61 -26.63 -28.01
C TYR A 73 16.68 -26.49 -29.19
N GLN A 74 15.43 -26.92 -29.01
CA GLN A 74 14.33 -26.65 -29.93
C GLN A 74 13.54 -25.43 -29.44
N VAL A 75 13.56 -24.36 -30.23
CA VAL A 75 12.78 -23.15 -29.98
C VAL A 75 11.61 -23.11 -30.94
N ARG A 76 10.41 -22.91 -30.41
CA ARG A 76 9.16 -22.91 -31.17
C ARG A 76 8.45 -21.57 -31.06
N LEU A 77 7.79 -21.19 -32.16
CA LEU A 77 6.82 -20.11 -32.19
C LEU A 77 5.41 -20.70 -32.18
N LEU A 78 4.58 -20.33 -31.22
CA LEU A 78 3.19 -20.74 -31.10
C LEU A 78 2.27 -19.53 -31.32
N ASP A 79 1.14 -19.73 -31.99
CA ASP A 79 0.12 -18.70 -32.16
C ASP A 79 -0.73 -18.47 -30.90
N VAL A 80 -1.74 -17.60 -30.99
CA VAL A 80 -2.68 -17.27 -29.90
C VAL A 80 -3.47 -18.48 -29.36
N ASN A 81 -3.64 -19.53 -30.19
CA ASN A 81 -4.30 -20.79 -29.85
C ASN A 81 -3.30 -21.85 -29.35
N ARG A 82 -2.03 -21.49 -29.15
CA ARG A 82 -0.91 -22.39 -28.84
C ARG A 82 -0.61 -23.44 -29.90
N LYS A 83 -1.01 -23.18 -31.14
CA LYS A 83 -0.64 -24.01 -32.29
C LYS A 83 0.79 -23.66 -32.72
N GLU A 84 1.62 -24.67 -32.89
CA GLU A 84 2.98 -24.52 -33.41
C GLU A 84 2.96 -24.02 -34.87
N LEU A 85 3.62 -22.88 -35.09
CA LEU A 85 3.80 -22.29 -36.42
C LEU A 85 5.15 -22.64 -37.03
N VAL A 86 6.21 -22.50 -36.26
CA VAL A 86 7.59 -22.70 -36.68
C VAL A 86 8.40 -23.27 -35.54
N GLN A 87 9.31 -24.19 -35.82
CA GLN A 87 10.29 -24.73 -34.91
C GLN A 87 11.70 -24.56 -35.51
N LYS A 88 12.67 -24.15 -34.68
CA LYS A 88 14.08 -24.02 -35.05
C LYS A 88 14.98 -24.70 -34.00
N ASN A 89 16.02 -25.35 -34.48
CA ASN A 89 17.07 -25.89 -33.64
C ASN A 89 18.20 -24.89 -33.53
N VAL A 90 18.64 -24.64 -32.30
CA VAL A 90 19.72 -23.70 -31.95
C VAL A 90 20.73 -24.36 -31.05
N SER A 91 21.98 -23.89 -31.05
CA SER A 91 23.00 -24.35 -30.14
C SER A 91 23.61 -23.17 -29.42
N THR A 92 23.91 -23.35 -28.12
CA THR A 92 24.54 -22.31 -27.30
C THR A 92 26.03 -22.17 -27.66
N ASN A 93 26.49 -20.93 -27.59
CA ASN A 93 27.91 -20.59 -27.72
C ASN A 93 28.67 -20.81 -26.37
N GLU A 94 29.94 -20.40 -26.33
CA GLU A 94 30.81 -20.49 -25.13
C GLU A 94 30.25 -19.76 -23.89
N PHE A 95 29.36 -18.77 -24.07
CA PHE A 95 28.69 -18.03 -23.01
C PHE A 95 27.33 -18.61 -22.64
N GLY A 96 26.99 -19.82 -23.10
CA GLY A 96 25.68 -20.42 -22.86
C GLY A 96 24.53 -19.70 -23.58
N SER A 97 24.80 -18.83 -24.54
CA SER A 97 23.76 -18.05 -25.22
C SER A 97 23.53 -18.51 -26.66
N PHE A 98 22.29 -18.36 -27.12
CA PHE A 98 21.88 -18.56 -28.50
C PHE A 98 21.01 -17.41 -28.99
N THR A 99 20.94 -17.23 -30.29
CA THR A 99 20.04 -16.30 -30.97
C THR A 99 19.25 -17.00 -32.03
N THR A 100 18.02 -16.56 -32.23
CA THR A 100 17.17 -17.00 -33.34
C THR A 100 16.18 -15.91 -33.71
N GLU A 101 15.48 -16.08 -34.81
CA GLU A 101 14.45 -15.16 -35.28
C GLU A 101 13.24 -15.89 -35.78
N PHE A 102 12.05 -15.28 -35.71
CA PHE A 102 10.82 -15.83 -36.22
C PHE A 102 10.06 -14.76 -37.02
N ALA A 103 9.79 -15.04 -38.28
CA ALA A 103 8.87 -14.22 -39.08
C ALA A 103 7.43 -14.52 -38.65
N LEU A 104 6.72 -13.49 -38.20
CA LEU A 104 5.30 -13.60 -37.89
C LEU A 104 4.47 -13.70 -39.19
N PRO A 105 3.36 -14.45 -39.21
CA PRO A 105 2.46 -14.49 -40.36
C PRO A 105 1.96 -13.08 -40.70
N ALA A 106 1.89 -12.77 -42.00
CA ALA A 106 1.36 -11.49 -42.49
C ALA A 106 -0.15 -11.33 -42.19
N VAL A 107 -0.86 -12.47 -42.08
CA VAL A 107 -2.28 -12.53 -41.70
C VAL A 107 -2.40 -13.50 -40.53
N CYS A 108 -2.79 -13.00 -39.35
CA CYS A 108 -2.98 -13.81 -38.16
C CYS A 108 -4.02 -13.16 -37.23
N LEU A 109 -4.47 -13.93 -36.24
CA LEU A 109 -5.29 -13.39 -35.17
C LEU A 109 -4.42 -12.50 -34.26
N ASN A 110 -4.96 -11.38 -33.86
CA ASN A 110 -4.33 -10.52 -32.86
C ASN A 110 -4.32 -11.22 -31.48
N GLY A 111 -3.23 -11.06 -30.76
CA GLY A 111 -3.10 -11.59 -29.40
C GLY A 111 -1.68 -11.99 -29.03
N ASN A 112 -1.56 -12.81 -27.98
CA ASN A 112 -0.27 -13.22 -27.45
C ASN A 112 0.25 -14.46 -28.19
N PHE A 113 1.38 -14.29 -28.87
CA PHE A 113 2.18 -15.38 -29.41
C PHE A 113 3.21 -15.80 -28.39
N THR A 114 3.51 -17.08 -28.32
CA THR A 114 4.46 -17.62 -27.34
C THR A 114 5.67 -18.21 -28.06
N ILE A 115 6.86 -17.84 -27.60
CA ILE A 115 8.10 -18.48 -28.01
C ILE A 115 8.54 -19.33 -26.84
N ASP A 116 8.71 -20.63 -27.06
CA ASP A 116 9.08 -21.55 -26.01
C ASP A 116 10.27 -22.45 -26.35
N VAL A 117 10.96 -22.88 -25.33
CA VAL A 117 11.87 -24.03 -25.34
C VAL A 117 11.16 -25.13 -24.59
N LYS A 118 10.78 -26.18 -25.25
CA LYS A 118 9.91 -27.24 -24.74
C LYS A 118 10.31 -27.70 -23.34
N ASN A 119 9.36 -27.59 -22.39
CA ASN A 119 9.50 -27.99 -20.99
C ASN A 119 10.53 -27.20 -20.15
N ASN A 120 11.04 -26.06 -20.65
CA ASN A 120 12.07 -25.31 -19.92
C ASN A 120 11.71 -23.83 -19.73
N ALA A 121 11.51 -23.09 -20.84
CA ALA A 121 11.27 -21.64 -20.78
C ALA A 121 10.27 -21.18 -21.82
N SER A 122 9.58 -20.09 -21.54
CA SER A 122 8.72 -19.40 -22.51
C SER A 122 8.73 -17.90 -22.33
N VAL A 123 8.54 -17.16 -23.43
CA VAL A 123 8.30 -15.72 -23.45
C VAL A 123 7.14 -15.42 -24.39
N SER A 124 6.27 -14.48 -23.99
CA SER A 124 5.14 -14.08 -24.82
C SER A 124 5.39 -12.70 -25.43
N VAL A 125 5.01 -12.56 -26.70
CA VAL A 125 5.00 -11.29 -27.43
C VAL A 125 3.59 -11.01 -27.93
N ARG A 126 3.17 -9.76 -27.89
CA ARG A 126 1.87 -9.35 -28.39
C ARG A 126 1.96 -9.03 -29.89
N VAL A 127 1.07 -9.61 -30.68
CA VAL A 127 0.98 -9.37 -32.12
C VAL A 127 -0.36 -8.74 -32.42
N GLU A 128 -0.35 -7.51 -32.93
CA GLU A 128 -1.57 -6.80 -33.33
C GLU A 128 -1.30 -5.75 -34.40
N ASP A 129 -2.31 -5.47 -35.19
CA ASP A 129 -2.25 -4.41 -36.19
C ASP A 129 -2.49 -3.06 -35.49
N TYR A 130 -1.46 -2.61 -34.82
CA TYR A 130 -1.48 -1.37 -34.03
C TYR A 130 -1.45 -0.15 -34.95
N LYS A 131 -2.55 0.58 -34.94
CA LYS A 131 -2.58 1.96 -35.45
C LYS A 131 -2.28 2.87 -34.23
N ARG A 132 -1.35 3.82 -34.40
CA ARG A 132 -1.13 4.82 -33.36
C ARG A 132 -2.43 5.57 -33.11
N PRO A 133 -2.92 5.66 -31.86
CA PRO A 133 -4.08 6.46 -31.57
C PRO A 133 -3.86 7.88 -32.03
N THR A 134 -4.89 8.51 -32.60
CA THR A 134 -4.86 9.90 -33.03
C THR A 134 -5.42 10.85 -31.98
N PHE A 135 -6.18 10.31 -31.03
CA PHE A 135 -6.80 11.07 -29.94
C PHE A 135 -6.83 10.25 -28.64
N GLU A 136 -7.05 10.93 -27.53
CA GLU A 136 -7.19 10.35 -26.20
C GLU A 136 -8.45 10.83 -25.51
N ILE A 137 -8.91 10.03 -24.53
CA ILE A 137 -10.02 10.35 -23.64
C ILE A 137 -9.46 10.49 -22.23
N THR A 138 -9.63 11.66 -21.63
CA THR A 138 -9.17 11.93 -20.26
C THR A 138 -10.36 12.22 -19.36
N PHE A 139 -10.28 11.81 -18.09
CA PHE A 139 -11.28 12.12 -17.08
C PHE A 139 -10.73 13.18 -16.11
N ASN A 140 -11.60 14.04 -15.65
CA ASN A 140 -11.30 14.95 -14.56
C ASN A 140 -11.50 14.23 -13.22
N PRO A 141 -10.70 14.51 -12.18
CA PRO A 141 -10.95 14.00 -10.84
C PRO A 141 -12.29 14.54 -10.31
N VAL A 142 -12.98 13.72 -9.51
CA VAL A 142 -14.17 14.14 -8.79
C VAL A 142 -13.75 14.75 -7.47
N GLU A 143 -13.80 16.08 -7.37
CA GLU A 143 -13.32 16.85 -6.21
C GLU A 143 -14.39 17.07 -5.14
N GLU A 144 -15.64 16.74 -5.40
CA GLU A 144 -16.73 16.90 -4.45
C GLU A 144 -16.90 15.70 -3.50
N ALA A 145 -17.56 15.95 -2.37
CA ALA A 145 -17.97 14.90 -1.46
C ALA A 145 -19.20 14.17 -1.99
N PHE A 146 -19.18 12.85 -1.97
CA PHE A 146 -20.31 12.02 -2.40
C PHE A 146 -20.40 10.72 -1.60
N CYS A 147 -21.59 10.12 -1.58
CA CYS A 147 -21.83 8.82 -0.95
C CYS A 147 -22.82 7.99 -1.77
N LEU A 148 -23.08 6.78 -1.31
CA LEU A 148 -24.09 5.90 -1.93
C LEU A 148 -25.47 6.59 -1.91
N GLY A 149 -26.12 6.55 -3.06
CA GLY A 149 -27.41 7.21 -3.30
C GLY A 149 -27.30 8.55 -4.04
N ASP A 150 -26.11 9.15 -4.06
CA ASP A 150 -25.88 10.41 -4.79
C ASP A 150 -25.80 10.18 -6.30
N THR A 151 -25.97 11.26 -7.05
CA THR A 151 -25.60 11.35 -8.46
C THR A 151 -24.33 12.20 -8.55
N VAL A 152 -23.30 11.66 -9.22
CA VAL A 152 -22.00 12.31 -9.43
C VAL A 152 -21.82 12.56 -10.91
N ASP A 153 -21.49 13.79 -11.30
CA ASP A 153 -21.16 14.14 -12.68
C ASP A 153 -19.69 13.79 -12.96
N VAL A 154 -19.48 12.70 -13.70
CA VAL A 154 -18.14 12.30 -14.18
C VAL A 154 -17.86 13.06 -15.47
N THR A 155 -16.89 13.95 -15.41
CA THR A 155 -16.53 14.82 -16.52
C THR A 155 -15.18 14.42 -17.14
N GLY A 156 -14.97 14.84 -18.38
CA GLY A 156 -13.71 14.60 -19.06
C GLY A 156 -13.63 15.35 -20.39
N ASN A 157 -12.57 15.06 -21.12
CA ASN A 157 -12.29 15.68 -22.41
C ASN A 157 -11.76 14.66 -23.42
N VAL A 158 -12.14 14.84 -24.67
CA VAL A 158 -11.64 14.03 -25.81
C VAL A 158 -10.87 14.97 -26.73
N LYS A 159 -9.58 14.67 -26.91
CA LYS A 159 -8.64 15.55 -27.59
C LYS A 159 -7.68 14.77 -28.46
N ALA A 160 -7.45 15.26 -29.68
CA ALA A 160 -6.40 14.74 -30.55
C ALA A 160 -5.01 15.08 -29.99
N TYR A 161 -4.02 14.25 -30.28
CA TYR A 161 -2.62 14.49 -29.80
C TYR A 161 -1.99 15.77 -30.38
N ASN A 162 -2.56 16.33 -31.45
CA ASN A 162 -2.16 17.64 -31.96
C ASN A 162 -2.81 18.82 -31.22
N GLY A 163 -3.61 18.55 -30.20
CA GLY A 163 -4.30 19.54 -29.38
C GLY A 163 -5.69 19.93 -29.85
N THR A 164 -6.17 19.45 -31.00
CA THR A 164 -7.51 19.73 -31.51
C THR A 164 -8.57 18.96 -30.73
N ALA A 165 -9.65 19.63 -30.32
CA ALA A 165 -10.79 18.99 -29.69
C ALA A 165 -11.52 18.07 -30.67
N ILE A 166 -11.94 16.88 -30.22
CA ILE A 166 -12.92 16.06 -30.91
C ILE A 166 -14.30 16.55 -30.49
N GLN A 167 -15.07 17.08 -31.43
CA GLN A 167 -16.34 17.77 -31.14
C GLN A 167 -17.49 17.14 -31.92
N ASP A 168 -18.70 17.38 -31.45
CA ASP A 168 -19.95 16.99 -32.10
C ASP A 168 -20.07 15.47 -32.41
N VAL A 169 -19.32 14.66 -31.70
CA VAL A 169 -19.27 13.19 -31.84
C VAL A 169 -19.96 12.55 -30.63
N PRO A 170 -20.77 11.49 -30.83
CA PRO A 170 -21.36 10.76 -29.72
C PRO A 170 -20.29 9.98 -28.93
N LEU A 171 -20.35 10.09 -27.60
CA LEU A 171 -19.64 9.26 -26.65
C LEU A 171 -20.63 8.27 -26.06
N THR A 172 -20.41 6.98 -26.27
CA THR A 172 -21.18 5.94 -25.59
C THR A 172 -20.54 5.60 -24.27
N TYR A 173 -21.35 5.32 -23.24
CA TYR A 173 -20.84 4.93 -21.95
C TYR A 173 -21.64 3.80 -21.31
N THR A 174 -20.96 3.03 -20.48
CA THR A 174 -21.56 1.96 -19.66
C THR A 174 -21.08 2.11 -18.23
N VAL A 175 -22.03 2.10 -17.29
CA VAL A 175 -21.72 2.10 -15.84
C VAL A 175 -21.98 0.71 -15.27
N THR A 176 -20.95 0.13 -14.71
CA THR A 176 -20.99 -1.20 -14.07
C THR A 176 -20.65 -1.08 -12.59
N ARG A 177 -21.54 -1.52 -11.71
CA ARG A 177 -21.29 -1.64 -10.28
C ARG A 177 -20.68 -2.98 -9.95
N ARG A 178 -19.61 -2.99 -9.13
CA ARG A 178 -18.99 -4.18 -8.58
C ARG A 178 -19.03 -4.14 -7.05
N SER A 179 -19.48 -5.24 -6.44
CA SER A 179 -19.41 -5.41 -4.99
C SER A 179 -18.02 -5.89 -4.58
N ASN A 180 -17.47 -5.32 -3.50
CA ASN A 180 -16.15 -5.71 -2.97
C ASN A 180 -16.24 -6.96 -2.05
N ARG A 181 -17.24 -7.82 -2.23
CA ARG A 181 -17.38 -9.09 -1.49
C ARG A 181 -16.37 -10.11 -2.03
N ARG A 182 -15.40 -10.45 -1.21
CA ARG A 182 -14.20 -11.24 -1.51
C ARG A 182 -14.43 -12.73 -1.85
N TYR A 183 -15.64 -13.28 -1.81
CA TYR A 183 -15.76 -14.74 -1.72
C TYR A 183 -16.67 -15.48 -2.72
N TRP A 184 -17.58 -14.87 -3.47
CA TRP A 184 -18.44 -15.64 -4.39
C TRP A 184 -18.87 -14.82 -5.61
N GLY A 185 -18.19 -15.06 -6.74
CA GLY A 185 -18.65 -14.65 -8.06
C GLY A 185 -18.37 -13.20 -8.45
N ASP A 186 -18.29 -12.97 -9.74
CA ASP A 186 -18.18 -11.64 -10.37
C ASP A 186 -19.54 -10.92 -10.23
N GLY A 187 -19.78 -10.31 -9.06
CA GLY A 187 -20.98 -9.52 -8.78
C GLY A 187 -21.04 -8.19 -9.55
N ALA A 188 -20.62 -8.20 -10.82
CA ALA A 188 -20.69 -7.06 -11.70
C ALA A 188 -22.13 -6.91 -12.22
N VAL A 189 -22.75 -5.75 -11.98
CA VAL A 189 -24.11 -5.42 -12.45
C VAL A 189 -24.00 -4.20 -13.35
N SER A 190 -24.40 -4.34 -14.62
CA SER A 190 -24.58 -3.18 -15.51
C SER A 190 -25.78 -2.38 -15.07
N LEU A 191 -25.55 -1.10 -14.74
CA LEU A 191 -26.59 -0.19 -14.26
C LEU A 191 -27.23 0.62 -15.37
N VAL A 192 -26.42 1.12 -16.30
CA VAL A 192 -26.86 1.95 -17.42
C VAL A 192 -25.88 1.82 -18.58
N SER A 193 -26.40 1.91 -19.79
CA SER A 193 -25.62 2.10 -21.00
C SER A 193 -26.36 3.14 -21.85
N ASP A 194 -25.68 4.24 -22.19
CA ASP A 194 -26.30 5.39 -22.83
C ASP A 194 -25.25 6.18 -23.64
N THR A 195 -25.63 7.33 -24.18
CA THR A 195 -24.81 8.18 -25.04
C THR A 195 -24.95 9.64 -24.63
N VAL A 196 -23.80 10.36 -24.59
CA VAL A 196 -23.74 11.80 -24.45
C VAL A 196 -23.03 12.41 -25.66
N GLN A 197 -23.34 13.66 -25.98
CA GLN A 197 -22.66 14.39 -27.04
C GLN A 197 -21.46 15.15 -26.48
N LEU A 198 -20.34 15.12 -27.21
CA LEU A 198 -19.20 15.99 -26.90
C LEU A 198 -19.55 17.43 -27.25
N ASP A 199 -19.14 18.37 -26.40
CA ASP A 199 -19.30 19.79 -26.71
C ASP A 199 -18.27 20.30 -27.76
N ALA A 200 -18.37 21.58 -28.15
CA ALA A 200 -17.44 22.20 -29.09
C ALA A 200 -15.97 22.24 -28.65
N LYS A 201 -15.67 21.93 -27.38
CA LYS A 201 -14.32 21.82 -26.79
C LYS A 201 -13.91 20.38 -26.53
N GLY A 202 -14.76 19.40 -26.93
CA GLY A 202 -14.52 17.99 -26.67
C GLY A 202 -14.83 17.54 -25.25
N ASN A 203 -15.52 18.37 -24.44
CA ASN A 203 -15.86 17.96 -23.08
C ASN A 203 -17.12 17.08 -23.06
N PHE A 204 -17.20 16.24 -22.06
CA PHE A 204 -18.38 15.44 -21.73
C PHE A 204 -18.69 15.48 -20.24
N SER A 205 -19.96 15.23 -19.91
CA SER A 205 -20.43 15.01 -18.52
C SER A 205 -21.38 13.83 -18.51
N ILE A 206 -21.13 12.89 -17.62
CA ILE A 206 -21.90 11.65 -17.45
C ILE A 206 -22.48 11.64 -16.03
N PRO A 207 -23.82 11.75 -15.86
CA PRO A 207 -24.45 11.64 -14.55
C PRO A 207 -24.45 10.17 -14.09
N VAL A 208 -23.67 9.86 -13.07
CA VAL A 208 -23.56 8.51 -12.51
C VAL A 208 -24.33 8.42 -11.21
N VAL A 209 -25.44 7.67 -11.21
CA VAL A 209 -26.21 7.40 -10.00
C VAL A 209 -25.55 6.27 -9.21
N LEU A 210 -25.09 6.55 -8.00
CA LEU A 210 -24.39 5.61 -7.14
C LEU A 210 -25.38 4.70 -6.38
N LYS A 211 -26.11 3.84 -7.14
CA LYS A 211 -27.13 2.95 -6.57
C LYS A 211 -26.48 1.89 -5.67
N PRO A 212 -26.86 1.83 -4.36
CA PRO A 212 -26.44 0.73 -3.49
C PRO A 212 -27.06 -0.59 -3.94
N ASP A 213 -26.54 -1.70 -3.40
CA ASP A 213 -27.20 -2.99 -3.53
C ASP A 213 -28.31 -3.10 -2.49
N THR A 214 -29.52 -3.49 -2.92
CA THR A 214 -30.69 -3.62 -2.03
C THR A 214 -30.58 -4.86 -1.12
N ASP A 215 -29.79 -5.85 -1.52
CA ASP A 215 -29.62 -7.12 -0.81
C ASP A 215 -28.40 -7.14 0.14
N ALA A 216 -27.66 -6.03 0.21
CA ALA A 216 -26.49 -5.96 1.07
C ALA A 216 -26.89 -5.62 2.52
N ASP A 217 -26.31 -6.37 3.46
CA ASP A 217 -26.51 -6.16 4.89
C ASP A 217 -26.26 -4.71 5.32
N ASN A 218 -27.13 -4.19 6.15
CA ASN A 218 -27.16 -2.83 6.65
C ASN A 218 -26.03 -2.49 7.64
N THR A 219 -24.85 -3.12 7.49
CA THR A 219 -23.72 -3.02 8.43
C THR A 219 -22.92 -1.71 8.34
N GLY A 220 -23.27 -0.80 7.45
CA GLY A 220 -22.57 0.48 7.25
C GLY A 220 -21.17 0.38 6.64
N ARG A 221 -20.70 -0.81 6.34
CA ARG A 221 -19.36 -1.10 5.78
C ARG A 221 -19.35 -1.39 4.28
N GLU A 222 -20.44 -1.11 3.60
CA GLU A 222 -20.56 -1.38 2.18
C GLU A 222 -19.72 -0.39 1.38
N ARG A 223 -18.85 -0.95 0.56
CA ARG A 223 -18.09 -0.21 -0.44
C ARG A 223 -18.35 -0.84 -1.80
N PHE A 224 -18.76 -0.02 -2.75
CA PHE A 224 -18.96 -0.43 -4.14
C PHE A 224 -18.01 0.33 -5.04
N SER A 225 -17.57 -0.35 -6.11
CA SER A 225 -16.80 0.25 -7.19
C SER A 225 -17.72 0.37 -8.41
N TYR A 226 -17.83 1.58 -8.96
CA TYR A 226 -18.52 1.88 -10.20
C TYR A 226 -17.47 2.09 -11.27
N GLN A 227 -17.45 1.22 -12.26
CA GLN A 227 -16.62 1.36 -13.44
C GLN A 227 -17.45 2.08 -14.51
N ILE A 228 -16.97 3.22 -14.96
CA ILE A 228 -17.51 3.99 -16.06
C ILE A 228 -16.60 3.72 -17.25
N GLU A 229 -17.09 2.98 -18.22
CA GLU A 229 -16.41 2.72 -19.47
C GLU A 229 -17.00 3.61 -20.57
N VAL A 230 -16.14 4.30 -21.29
CA VAL A 230 -16.55 5.21 -22.38
C VAL A 230 -15.88 4.80 -23.68
N ALA A 231 -16.60 5.01 -24.80
CA ALA A 231 -16.08 4.78 -26.14
C ALA A 231 -16.47 5.94 -27.05
N VAL A 232 -15.51 6.40 -27.85
CA VAL A 232 -15.71 7.44 -28.86
C VAL A 232 -15.18 6.91 -30.20
N THR A 233 -15.96 7.10 -31.26
CA THR A 233 -15.55 6.81 -32.63
C THR A 233 -15.43 8.12 -33.40
N SER A 234 -14.23 8.43 -33.87
CA SER A 234 -13.97 9.62 -34.68
C SER A 234 -14.54 9.53 -36.08
N ASP A 235 -14.63 10.63 -36.80
CA ASP A 235 -15.07 10.69 -38.20
C ASP A 235 -14.22 9.83 -39.16
N THR A 236 -12.98 9.51 -38.78
CA THR A 236 -12.08 8.63 -39.52
C THR A 236 -12.32 7.15 -39.22
N GLY A 237 -13.32 6.81 -38.38
CA GLY A 237 -13.67 5.45 -37.98
C GLY A 237 -12.73 4.84 -36.92
N GLU A 238 -11.83 5.62 -36.32
CA GLU A 238 -11.02 5.19 -35.19
C GLU A 238 -11.86 5.22 -33.91
N THR A 239 -11.89 4.09 -33.17
CA THR A 239 -12.57 4.00 -31.87
C THR A 239 -11.53 3.93 -30.75
N GLN A 240 -11.66 4.82 -29.76
CA GLN A 240 -10.90 4.79 -28.51
C GLN A 240 -11.83 4.52 -27.35
N THR A 241 -11.34 3.76 -26.37
CA THR A 241 -12.06 3.46 -25.13
C THR A 241 -11.21 3.88 -23.93
N SER A 242 -11.88 4.33 -22.89
CA SER A 242 -11.25 4.67 -21.61
C SER A 242 -12.18 4.31 -20.48
N HIS A 243 -11.67 4.24 -19.25
CA HIS A 243 -12.48 3.91 -18.08
C HIS A 243 -12.10 4.75 -16.87
N TYR A 244 -13.08 5.00 -16.02
CA TYR A 244 -12.93 5.71 -14.75
C TYR A 244 -13.56 4.89 -13.63
N PHE A 245 -13.00 4.95 -12.42
CA PHE A 245 -13.50 4.22 -11.27
C PHE A 245 -13.93 5.18 -10.17
N LEU A 246 -15.19 5.08 -9.76
CA LEU A 246 -15.71 5.71 -8.55
C LEU A 246 -15.88 4.66 -7.46
N ASN A 247 -15.23 4.86 -6.32
CA ASN A 247 -15.50 4.06 -5.14
C ASN A 247 -16.46 4.85 -4.24
N ALA A 248 -17.60 4.28 -3.91
CA ALA A 248 -18.56 4.91 -3.04
C ALA A 248 -18.87 4.06 -1.81
N THR A 249 -19.10 4.72 -0.69
CA THR A 249 -19.54 4.15 0.57
C THR A 249 -20.74 4.94 1.10
N ARG A 250 -21.30 4.55 2.25
CA ARG A 250 -22.33 5.34 2.94
C ARG A 250 -21.79 6.65 3.54
N ARG A 251 -20.45 6.81 3.62
CA ARG A 251 -19.80 8.01 4.15
C ARG A 251 -19.28 8.86 2.98
N ALA A 252 -19.56 10.16 3.03
CA ALA A 252 -19.09 11.12 2.04
C ALA A 252 -17.76 11.76 2.43
N TYR A 253 -17.37 11.70 3.72
CA TYR A 253 -16.19 12.36 4.26
C TYR A 253 -15.29 11.37 4.99
N PHE A 254 -13.99 11.42 4.69
CA PHE A 254 -12.95 10.61 5.30
C PHE A 254 -11.90 11.53 5.92
N PHE A 255 -11.73 11.40 7.23
CA PHE A 255 -10.79 12.22 7.99
C PHE A 255 -9.46 11.49 8.13
N VAL A 256 -8.39 12.16 7.77
CA VAL A 256 -7.01 11.63 7.81
C VAL A 256 -6.14 12.58 8.61
N SER A 257 -5.22 12.02 9.39
CA SER A 257 -4.21 12.74 10.14
C SER A 257 -2.89 11.98 10.08
N ASP A 258 -1.78 12.65 9.84
CA ASP A 258 -0.43 12.11 9.91
C ASP A 258 0.25 12.39 11.27
N ILE A 259 -0.51 12.94 12.23
CA ILE A 259 -0.02 13.20 13.57
C ILE A 259 0.31 11.87 14.27
N SER A 260 1.50 11.78 14.85
CA SER A 260 1.91 10.61 15.62
C SER A 260 0.95 10.37 16.80
N ARG A 261 0.75 9.11 17.16
CA ARG A 261 -0.09 8.73 18.30
C ARG A 261 0.59 8.97 19.65
N GLU A 262 1.90 9.05 19.66
CA GLU A 262 2.71 9.34 20.84
C GLU A 262 3.51 10.61 20.57
N LEU A 263 3.36 11.61 21.42
CA LEU A 263 3.91 12.95 21.24
C LEU A 263 4.67 13.38 22.47
N CYS A 264 5.97 13.58 22.29
CA CYS A 264 6.84 14.17 23.32
C CYS A 264 6.68 15.69 23.30
N LYS A 265 6.41 16.29 24.45
CA LYS A 265 6.24 17.75 24.59
C LYS A 265 7.50 18.54 24.32
N GLU A 266 8.67 17.92 24.48
CA GLU A 266 9.97 18.52 24.23
C GLU A 266 10.31 18.57 22.73
N ASP A 267 9.60 17.77 21.90
CA ASP A 267 9.81 17.76 20.45
C ASP A 267 8.89 18.75 19.73
N SER A 268 9.12 18.93 18.43
CA SER A 268 8.19 19.69 17.57
C SER A 268 6.94 18.85 17.32
N ILE A 269 5.77 19.37 17.65
CA ILE A 269 4.49 18.72 17.39
C ILE A 269 3.88 19.38 16.16
N SER A 270 3.96 18.72 15.03
CA SER A 270 3.37 19.21 13.76
C SER A 270 2.76 18.06 12.99
N GLY A 271 1.84 18.37 12.10
CA GLY A 271 1.22 17.38 11.23
C GLY A 271 0.23 18.02 10.28
N MET A 272 -0.37 17.19 9.43
CA MET A 272 -1.36 17.56 8.45
C MET A 272 -2.69 16.90 8.80
N LEU A 273 -3.76 17.68 8.69
CA LEU A 273 -5.13 17.23 8.83
C LEU A 273 -5.80 17.32 7.47
N SER A 274 -6.47 16.26 7.05
CA SER A 274 -7.13 16.22 5.75
C SER A 274 -8.55 15.68 5.88
N VAL A 275 -9.39 16.14 4.98
CA VAL A 275 -10.73 15.61 4.73
C VAL A 275 -10.78 15.25 3.27
N MET A 276 -11.09 13.99 2.98
CA MET A 276 -11.09 13.44 1.64
C MET A 276 -12.45 12.89 1.27
N ASN A 277 -12.72 12.80 -0.02
CA ASN A 277 -13.86 12.06 -0.54
C ASN A 277 -13.56 10.56 -0.69
N ALA A 278 -14.48 9.79 -1.20
CA ALA A 278 -14.35 8.33 -1.33
C ALA A 278 -13.36 7.87 -2.41
N VAL A 279 -12.84 8.78 -3.24
CA VAL A 279 -11.78 8.52 -4.22
C VAL A 279 -10.41 9.09 -3.80
N ASN A 280 -10.30 9.49 -2.51
CA ASN A 280 -9.11 10.06 -1.89
C ASN A 280 -8.69 11.44 -2.41
N GLU A 281 -9.62 12.20 -3.01
CA GLU A 281 -9.37 13.60 -3.32
C GLU A 281 -9.59 14.47 -2.08
N THR A 282 -8.66 15.39 -1.83
CA THR A 282 -8.74 16.32 -0.70
C THR A 282 -9.83 17.36 -0.96
N LEU A 283 -10.76 17.48 -0.02
CA LEU A 283 -11.87 18.43 -0.12
C LEU A 283 -11.44 19.83 0.33
N SER A 284 -11.67 20.85 -0.52
CA SER A 284 -11.41 22.26 -0.21
C SER A 284 -12.52 22.83 0.66
N MET A 285 -12.47 22.52 1.95
CA MET A 285 -13.48 22.98 2.92
C MET A 285 -12.84 23.18 4.30
N GLU A 286 -13.30 24.18 5.04
CA GLU A 286 -12.83 24.40 6.40
C GLU A 286 -13.32 23.30 7.34
N GLY A 287 -12.40 22.75 8.13
CA GLY A 287 -12.68 21.79 9.18
C GLY A 287 -12.38 22.33 10.58
N MET A 288 -12.86 21.61 11.59
CA MET A 288 -12.60 21.88 12.99
C MET A 288 -11.85 20.71 13.62
N CYS A 289 -10.75 21.00 14.29
CA CYS A 289 -9.92 20.07 15.05
C CYS A 289 -10.18 20.29 16.54
N ARG A 290 -10.59 19.23 17.26
CA ARG A 290 -10.84 19.27 18.70
C ARG A 290 -10.10 18.16 19.41
N LEU A 291 -9.54 18.47 20.58
CA LEU A 291 -8.83 17.51 21.41
C LEU A 291 -9.58 17.35 22.74
N TYR A 292 -10.02 16.12 23.01
CA TYR A 292 -10.78 15.79 24.22
C TYR A 292 -9.95 14.91 25.15
N PRO A 293 -9.81 15.23 26.46
CA PRO A 293 -9.20 14.32 27.43
C PRO A 293 -9.95 12.98 27.48
N VAL A 294 -9.23 11.88 27.45
CA VAL A 294 -9.78 10.55 27.71
C VAL A 294 -9.83 10.36 29.22
N LEU A 295 -11.02 10.17 29.78
CA LEU A 295 -11.27 10.00 31.21
C LEU A 295 -11.08 8.55 31.65
N ASP A 296 -11.33 7.61 30.75
CA ASP A 296 -11.18 6.18 30.96
C ASP A 296 -10.82 5.50 29.64
N SER A 297 -9.55 5.07 29.54
CA SER A 297 -9.02 4.41 28.33
C SER A 297 -9.65 3.04 28.06
N LYS A 298 -10.19 2.35 29.07
CA LYS A 298 -10.83 1.04 28.91
C LYS A 298 -12.22 1.14 28.28
N THR A 299 -12.99 2.12 28.73
CA THR A 299 -14.34 2.37 28.18
C THR A 299 -14.34 3.34 27.01
N GLY A 300 -13.22 4.02 26.77
CA GLY A 300 -13.11 5.07 25.76
C GLY A 300 -13.90 6.33 26.11
N LYS A 301 -14.29 6.53 27.39
CA LYS A 301 -15.01 7.72 27.84
C LYS A 301 -14.13 8.95 27.74
N ILE A 302 -14.65 10.00 27.10
CA ILE A 302 -13.97 11.30 26.94
C ILE A 302 -14.69 12.37 27.76
N SER A 303 -13.99 13.50 27.94
CA SER A 303 -14.58 14.70 28.54
C SER A 303 -15.69 15.27 27.65
N ASP A 304 -16.70 15.91 28.25
CA ASP A 304 -17.78 16.61 27.51
C ASP A 304 -17.30 17.88 26.81
N LYS A 305 -16.14 18.43 27.23
CA LYS A 305 -15.58 19.65 26.65
C LYS A 305 -14.18 19.39 26.10
N PRO A 306 -13.84 19.91 24.92
CA PRO A 306 -12.49 19.86 24.41
C PRO A 306 -11.57 20.78 25.24
N VAL A 307 -10.30 20.41 25.33
CA VAL A 307 -9.24 21.25 25.91
C VAL A 307 -8.48 22.05 24.85
N TYR A 308 -8.70 21.71 23.60
CA TYR A 308 -8.17 22.43 22.44
C TYR A 308 -9.19 22.39 21.31
N GLU A 309 -9.35 23.54 20.64
CA GLU A 309 -10.18 23.66 19.44
C GLU A 309 -9.52 24.64 18.47
N SER A 310 -9.47 24.30 17.20
CA SER A 310 -8.95 25.17 16.14
C SER A 310 -9.51 24.78 14.78
N ALA A 311 -9.82 25.76 13.96
CA ALA A 311 -10.15 25.53 12.54
C ALA A 311 -8.91 25.04 11.77
N PHE A 312 -9.09 24.27 10.70
CA PHE A 312 -8.03 23.86 9.81
C PHE A 312 -8.49 23.83 8.35
N MET A 313 -7.54 24.03 7.43
CA MET A 313 -7.73 23.75 6.02
C MET A 313 -7.09 22.40 5.70
N PRO A 314 -7.81 21.50 5.00
CA PRO A 314 -7.29 20.17 4.65
C PRO A 314 -6.02 20.24 3.80
N GLY A 315 -5.05 19.38 4.10
CA GLY A 315 -3.80 19.28 3.37
C GLY A 315 -2.71 20.30 3.75
N GLU A 316 -2.99 21.24 4.65
CA GLU A 316 -1.98 22.17 5.14
C GLU A 316 -1.24 21.62 6.36
N LYS A 317 0.11 21.72 6.33
CA LYS A 317 0.94 21.39 7.50
C LYS A 317 0.74 22.43 8.59
N ARG A 318 0.53 21.97 9.83
CA ARG A 318 0.25 22.80 10.98
C ARG A 318 1.18 22.48 12.14
N ASP A 319 1.42 23.49 12.96
CA ASP A 319 2.11 23.38 14.23
C ASP A 319 1.09 23.32 15.37
N PHE A 320 1.29 22.39 16.29
CA PHE A 320 0.45 22.16 17.46
C PHE A 320 1.18 22.49 18.76
N THR A 321 2.03 23.52 18.75
CA THR A 321 2.80 23.95 19.93
C THR A 321 1.93 24.19 21.15
N ALA A 322 0.69 24.62 20.98
CA ALA A 322 -0.26 24.78 22.08
C ALA A 322 -0.53 23.48 22.87
N TRP A 323 -0.42 22.31 22.23
CA TRP A 323 -0.61 21.02 22.92
C TRP A 323 0.46 20.72 23.96
N LYS A 324 1.66 21.32 23.84
CA LYS A 324 2.75 21.19 24.84
C LYS A 324 2.36 21.70 26.23
N GLN A 325 1.37 22.59 26.31
CA GLN A 325 0.88 23.15 27.57
C GLN A 325 -0.16 22.26 28.26
N LEU A 326 -0.69 21.27 27.55
CA LEU A 326 -1.67 20.34 28.11
C LEU A 326 -1.00 19.37 29.09
N PRO A 327 -1.70 18.85 30.11
CA PRO A 327 -1.19 17.78 30.95
C PRO A 327 -0.72 16.56 30.15
N SER A 328 0.22 15.79 30.70
CA SER A 328 0.53 14.47 30.12
C SER A 328 -0.67 13.54 30.29
N GLY A 329 -1.03 12.77 29.29
CA GLY A 329 -2.23 11.92 29.30
C GLY A 329 -2.70 11.53 27.92
N GLU A 330 -3.84 10.84 27.87
CA GLU A 330 -4.48 10.40 26.62
C GLU A 330 -5.56 11.39 26.19
N TYR A 331 -5.57 11.65 24.90
CA TYR A 331 -6.51 12.58 24.28
C TYR A 331 -7.12 11.96 23.03
N ARG A 332 -8.38 12.26 22.74
CA ARG A 332 -9.05 11.89 21.51
C ARG A 332 -9.10 13.07 20.56
N LEU A 333 -8.50 12.89 19.37
CA LEU A 333 -8.51 13.87 18.30
C LEU A 333 -9.76 13.67 17.44
N ILE A 334 -10.70 14.61 17.53
CA ILE A 334 -11.92 14.64 16.73
C ILE A 334 -11.80 15.72 15.69
N LEU A 335 -11.94 15.31 14.42
CA LEU A 335 -12.01 16.19 13.27
C LEU A 335 -13.47 16.25 12.81
N SER A 336 -13.94 17.44 12.44
CA SER A 336 -15.28 17.63 11.91
C SER A 336 -15.31 18.67 10.81
N VAL A 337 -16.32 18.57 9.96
CA VAL A 337 -16.64 19.54 8.91
C VAL A 337 -18.14 19.80 8.90
N ARG A 338 -18.54 20.88 8.24
CA ARG A 338 -19.95 21.12 7.95
C ARG A 338 -20.32 20.45 6.64
N GLY A 339 -21.16 19.42 6.70
CA GLY A 339 -21.63 18.68 5.53
C GLY A 339 -22.49 19.51 4.60
N ARG A 340 -22.82 18.96 3.42
CA ARG A 340 -23.66 19.62 2.41
C ARG A 340 -25.08 19.98 2.92
N ASP A 341 -25.58 19.22 3.88
CA ASP A 341 -26.88 19.47 4.54
C ASP A 341 -26.77 20.51 5.70
N GLY A 342 -25.60 21.11 5.89
CA GLY A 342 -25.33 22.08 6.95
C GLY A 342 -25.08 21.47 8.33
N LYS A 343 -25.20 20.15 8.47
CA LYS A 343 -24.93 19.45 9.74
C LYS A 343 -23.44 19.19 9.92
N GLU A 344 -23.02 19.09 11.17
CA GLU A 344 -21.66 18.69 11.49
C GLU A 344 -21.47 17.18 11.26
N VAL A 345 -20.46 16.83 10.50
CA VAL A 345 -20.00 15.44 10.28
C VAL A 345 -18.61 15.30 10.88
N SER A 346 -18.38 14.25 11.65
CA SER A 346 -17.10 14.05 12.34
C SER A 346 -16.61 12.60 12.24
N ASN A 347 -15.34 12.40 12.64
CA ASN A 347 -14.74 11.08 12.78
C ASN A 347 -14.91 10.49 14.19
N ALA A 348 -15.82 10.98 15.01
CA ALA A 348 -15.93 10.60 16.43
C ALA A 348 -15.95 9.08 16.68
N ASP A 349 -16.62 8.30 15.78
CA ASP A 349 -16.67 6.83 15.85
C ASP A 349 -15.33 6.13 15.57
N ASN A 350 -14.41 6.80 14.85
CA ASN A 350 -13.10 6.29 14.45
C ASN A 350 -11.98 7.28 14.76
N ALA A 351 -12.17 8.11 15.79
CA ALA A 351 -11.20 9.12 16.19
C ALA A 351 -9.90 8.49 16.69
N VAL A 352 -8.79 9.13 16.40
CA VAL A 352 -7.46 8.69 16.84
C VAL A 352 -7.24 9.14 18.27
N ASN A 353 -6.73 8.23 19.11
CA ASN A 353 -6.21 8.61 20.43
C ASN A 353 -4.74 9.01 20.28
N ILE A 354 -4.38 10.07 21.00
CA ILE A 354 -3.03 10.65 21.06
C ILE A 354 -2.60 10.63 22.53
N VAL A 355 -1.40 10.16 22.79
CA VAL A 355 -0.75 10.22 24.11
C VAL A 355 0.26 11.36 24.11
N LEU A 356 0.05 12.36 24.95
CA LEU A 356 1.02 13.41 25.24
C LEU A 356 1.83 13.01 26.48
N PHE A 357 3.15 13.08 26.39
CA PHE A 357 4.04 12.85 27.52
C PHE A 357 5.18 13.86 27.53
N SER A 358 5.83 14.02 28.68
CA SER A 358 7.03 14.84 28.86
C SER A 358 8.20 13.97 29.31
N LEU A 359 9.42 14.35 28.92
CA LEU A 359 10.64 13.73 29.42
C LEU A 359 10.89 14.00 30.93
N LYS A 360 10.04 14.82 31.52
CA LYS A 360 10.04 15.12 32.97
C LYS A 360 9.03 14.26 33.74
N ASP A 361 8.24 13.47 33.06
CA ASP A 361 7.26 12.59 33.70
C ASP A 361 8.00 11.47 34.45
N GLU A 362 7.64 11.22 35.68
CA GLU A 362 8.23 10.16 36.51
C GLU A 362 7.67 8.78 36.17
N ARG A 363 6.50 8.74 35.50
CA ARG A 363 5.79 7.52 35.11
C ARG A 363 5.12 7.68 33.75
N PRO A 364 4.77 6.60 33.03
CA PRO A 364 4.05 6.67 31.78
C PRO A 364 2.74 7.47 31.90
N ALA A 365 2.47 8.32 30.91
CA ALA A 365 1.31 9.21 30.88
C ALA A 365 -0.03 8.45 30.84
N VAL A 366 -0.01 7.21 30.38
CA VAL A 366 -1.13 6.26 30.37
C VAL A 366 -0.60 4.89 30.78
N PHE A 367 -1.49 3.93 31.08
CA PHE A 367 -1.05 2.58 31.39
C PHE A 367 -0.35 1.96 30.17
N MET A 368 0.94 1.64 30.34
CA MET A 368 1.80 0.97 29.37
C MET A 368 2.59 -0.13 30.07
N GLU A 369 2.52 -1.36 29.54
CA GLU A 369 3.40 -2.44 30.02
C GLU A 369 4.86 -2.10 29.73
N THR A 370 5.11 -1.49 28.56
CA THR A 370 6.43 -1.01 28.14
C THR A 370 6.31 0.39 27.55
N PHE A 371 7.03 1.33 28.12
CA PHE A 371 7.26 2.67 27.57
C PHE A 371 8.69 2.74 27.06
N LEU A 372 8.89 3.12 25.81
CA LEU A 372 10.21 3.39 25.24
C LEU A 372 10.14 4.65 24.38
N TYR A 373 11.02 5.59 24.67
CA TYR A 373 11.18 6.77 23.84
C TYR A 373 12.66 7.01 23.55
N GLU A 374 13.00 7.03 22.28
CA GLU A 374 14.35 7.23 21.77
C GLU A 374 14.59 8.71 21.50
N LYS A 375 15.30 9.39 22.41
CA LYS A 375 15.63 10.82 22.29
C LYS A 375 16.75 11.06 21.30
N ASN A 376 17.77 10.22 21.35
CA ASN A 376 18.90 10.22 20.45
C ASN A 376 19.45 8.81 20.29
N THR A 377 19.43 8.25 19.10
CA THR A 377 19.97 6.93 18.76
C THR A 377 21.26 7.00 17.99
N GLU A 378 21.54 8.13 17.32
CA GLU A 378 22.83 8.40 16.70
C GLU A 378 23.80 8.97 17.74
N PHE A 379 24.92 8.30 17.98
CA PHE A 379 25.85 8.68 19.03
C PHE A 379 27.31 8.55 18.55
N ASP A 380 28.15 9.42 19.11
CA ASP A 380 29.58 9.49 18.86
C ASP A 380 30.37 9.77 20.16
N ALA A 381 31.68 10.00 20.08
CA ALA A 381 32.52 10.26 21.23
C ALA A 381 32.10 11.48 22.08
N THR A 382 31.31 12.39 21.51
CA THR A 382 30.88 13.65 22.14
C THR A 382 29.42 13.67 22.53
N HIS A 383 28.60 12.84 21.88
CA HIS A 383 27.14 12.78 22.08
C HIS A 383 26.70 11.35 22.44
N PRO A 384 26.17 11.11 23.63
CA PRO A 384 25.67 9.80 24.03
C PRO A 384 24.32 9.47 23.35
N ALA A 385 24.02 8.19 23.20
CA ALA A 385 22.66 7.75 22.94
C ALA A 385 21.80 7.93 24.20
N ILE A 386 20.60 8.49 24.05
CA ILE A 386 19.70 8.79 25.15
C ILE A 386 18.32 8.23 24.82
N PHE A 387 17.80 7.42 25.71
CA PHE A 387 16.41 6.96 25.65
C PHE A 387 15.79 6.86 27.04
N TYR A 388 14.48 6.81 27.07
CA TYR A 388 13.67 6.70 28.27
C TYR A 388 12.94 5.37 28.22
N PHE A 389 13.13 4.55 29.21
CA PHE A 389 12.49 3.26 29.35
C PHE A 389 11.67 3.21 30.64
N GLY A 390 10.47 2.68 30.59
CA GLY A 390 9.58 2.63 31.73
C GLY A 390 8.46 1.61 31.61
N THR A 391 7.69 1.51 32.68
CA THR A 391 6.49 0.67 32.76
C THR A 391 5.51 1.21 33.76
N SER A 392 4.21 0.98 33.54
CA SER A 392 3.15 1.23 34.52
C SER A 392 2.93 0.03 35.47
N MET A 393 3.68 -1.07 35.28
CA MET A 393 3.59 -2.23 36.16
C MET A 393 4.29 -1.93 37.50
N LYS A 394 3.77 -2.53 38.57
CA LYS A 394 4.40 -2.51 39.88
C LYS A 394 5.32 -3.70 40.05
N ASP A 395 6.40 -3.52 40.77
CA ASP A 395 7.37 -4.57 41.10
C ASP A 395 7.90 -5.32 39.87
N ALA A 396 8.11 -4.59 38.77
CA ALA A 396 8.61 -5.15 37.53
C ALA A 396 10.14 -5.31 37.57
N TYR A 397 10.62 -6.50 37.19
CA TYR A 397 12.03 -6.79 36.98
C TYR A 397 12.32 -6.83 35.49
N VAL A 398 13.28 -6.06 35.06
CA VAL A 398 13.66 -5.96 33.64
C VAL A 398 15.12 -6.29 33.47
N LEU A 399 15.43 -7.34 32.72
CA LEU A 399 16.78 -7.64 32.28
C LEU A 399 17.12 -6.72 31.11
N VAL A 400 18.23 -6.01 31.22
CA VAL A 400 18.76 -5.14 30.17
C VAL A 400 20.06 -5.73 29.68
N ASP A 401 20.07 -6.21 28.43
CA ASP A 401 21.24 -6.74 27.75
C ASP A 401 21.69 -5.78 26.65
N VAL A 402 22.98 -5.50 26.59
CA VAL A 402 23.61 -4.69 25.54
C VAL A 402 24.46 -5.61 24.67
N PHE A 403 24.17 -5.64 23.39
CA PHE A 403 24.88 -6.49 22.40
C PHE A 403 25.67 -5.62 21.43
N GLY A 404 26.93 -5.92 21.25
CA GLY A 404 27.75 -5.42 20.16
C GLY A 404 27.91 -6.47 19.04
N GLN A 405 28.73 -6.19 18.05
CA GLN A 405 28.96 -7.08 16.90
C GLN A 405 29.49 -8.47 17.29
N LYS A 406 30.23 -8.58 18.40
CA LYS A 406 30.86 -9.83 18.86
C LYS A 406 30.06 -10.58 19.92
N GLY A 407 28.90 -10.09 20.30
CA GLY A 407 28.03 -10.70 21.31
C GLY A 407 27.63 -9.74 22.42
N ARG A 408 27.17 -10.31 23.55
CA ARG A 408 26.69 -9.52 24.69
C ARG A 408 27.84 -8.86 25.43
N LEU A 409 27.75 -7.52 25.55
CA LEU A 409 28.75 -6.68 26.24
C LEU A 409 28.39 -6.43 27.70
N GLU A 410 27.11 -6.24 27.99
CA GLU A 410 26.61 -5.91 29.32
C GLU A 410 25.28 -6.63 29.58
N SER A 411 25.05 -7.00 30.84
CA SER A 411 23.78 -7.53 31.33
C SER A 411 23.53 -7.03 32.74
N ARG A 412 22.36 -6.42 32.94
CA ARG A 412 21.96 -5.93 34.27
C ARG A 412 20.45 -6.05 34.48
N THR A 413 20.03 -6.14 35.72
CA THR A 413 18.61 -6.14 36.10
C THR A 413 18.23 -4.79 36.64
N LEU A 414 17.09 -4.27 36.19
CA LEU A 414 16.42 -3.08 36.72
C LEU A 414 15.19 -3.52 37.49
N SER A 415 14.91 -2.85 38.62
CA SER A 415 13.63 -2.93 39.31
C SER A 415 12.85 -1.64 39.04
N LEU A 416 11.67 -1.75 38.47
CA LEU A 416 10.80 -0.65 38.11
C LEU A 416 9.46 -0.77 38.86
N ASN A 417 8.92 0.35 39.30
CA ASN A 417 7.65 0.39 39.97
C ASN A 417 6.86 1.62 39.52
N ASP A 418 6.05 1.44 38.46
CA ASP A 418 5.29 2.54 37.84
C ASP A 418 6.19 3.76 37.60
N SER A 419 7.27 3.57 36.84
CA SER A 419 8.29 4.59 36.68
C SER A 419 8.95 4.60 35.32
N ILE A 420 9.54 5.74 34.98
CA ILE A 420 10.38 5.95 33.79
C ILE A 420 11.82 6.21 34.23
N LEU A 421 12.76 5.57 33.58
CA LEU A 421 14.20 5.83 33.77
C LEU A 421 14.77 6.45 32.48
N ARG A 422 15.52 7.54 32.66
CA ARG A 422 16.40 8.05 31.60
C ARG A 422 17.66 7.21 31.57
N MET A 423 17.96 6.64 30.41
CA MET A 423 19.14 5.82 30.17
C MET A 423 20.05 6.55 29.19
N GLU A 424 21.34 6.55 29.51
CA GLU A 424 22.37 7.21 28.72
C GLU A 424 23.51 6.22 28.43
N TYR A 425 23.85 6.08 27.17
CA TYR A 425 24.93 5.22 26.71
C TYR A 425 25.99 6.09 26.02
N PRO A 426 27.08 6.44 26.75
CA PRO A 426 28.22 7.11 26.13
C PRO A 426 28.90 6.16 25.12
N TYR A 427 29.44 6.72 24.06
CA TYR A 427 30.17 5.94 23.06
C TYR A 427 31.39 5.23 23.68
N ARG A 428 31.60 3.98 23.25
CA ARG A 428 32.79 3.17 23.58
C ARG A 428 33.29 2.51 22.29
N GLU A 429 34.61 2.36 22.14
CA GLU A 429 35.21 1.74 20.96
C GLU A 429 34.72 0.30 20.73
N GLU A 430 34.41 -0.44 21.83
CA GLU A 430 33.88 -1.81 21.76
C GLU A 430 32.50 -1.91 21.11
N TYR A 431 31.78 -0.78 20.96
CA TYR A 431 30.47 -0.72 20.32
C TYR A 431 30.56 -0.80 18.80
N GLY A 432 31.74 -0.47 18.20
CA GLY A 432 31.93 -0.46 16.75
C GLY A 432 30.93 0.45 16.06
N ASP A 433 30.21 -0.09 15.08
CA ASP A 433 29.23 0.65 14.29
C ASP A 433 27.86 0.82 15.01
N GLY A 434 27.69 0.21 16.20
CA GLY A 434 26.48 0.34 16.98
C GLY A 434 26.25 -0.80 17.97
N VAL A 435 25.24 -0.63 18.82
CA VAL A 435 24.81 -1.64 19.80
C VAL A 435 23.31 -1.85 19.72
N ALA A 436 22.86 -3.06 20.07
CA ALA A 436 21.46 -3.36 20.32
C ALA A 436 21.25 -3.44 21.84
N VAL A 437 20.25 -2.70 22.35
CA VAL A 437 19.82 -2.77 23.75
C VAL A 437 18.51 -3.54 23.81
N GLN A 438 18.52 -4.65 24.53
CA GLN A 438 17.35 -5.51 24.69
C GLN A 438 16.80 -5.39 26.10
N PHE A 439 15.48 -5.20 26.22
CA PHE A 439 14.74 -5.20 27.47
C PHE A 439 13.87 -6.45 27.54
N THR A 440 14.03 -7.22 28.61
CA THR A 440 13.24 -8.45 28.85
C THR A 440 12.60 -8.36 30.21
N PHE A 441 11.29 -8.37 30.29
CA PHE A 441 10.56 -8.48 31.55
C PHE A 441 10.70 -9.91 32.08
N VAL A 442 10.96 -10.03 33.39
CA VAL A 442 11.22 -11.30 34.08
C VAL A 442 10.12 -11.59 35.09
#